data_36f3caec43ad72085b46e028a9f15e7b
#
_entry.id   36f3caec43ad72085b46e028a9f15e7b
#
_cell.length_a   1.000
_cell.length_b   1.000
_cell.length_c   1.000
_cell.angle_alpha   90.00
_cell.angle_beta   90.00
_cell.angle_gamma   90.00
#
_symmetry.space_group_name_H-M   'P 1'
#
loop_
_entity.id
_entity.type
_entity.pdbx_description
1 polymer ?
#
loop_
_entity_poly.entity_id
_entity_poly.type
_entity_poly.pdbx_seq_one_letter_code
_entity_poly.pdbx_strand_id
1 'polypeptide(L)'
;MKRRVFLGLPVILGILFYIWYIFHASDNVAYSDYIRLVNSYLPDVTNPAKFFVPDILTRVPITYLGRIINVKLFGYNTYFDMILGVLSLGAGAAVLALYAERNRSVGYLSFLLIQFVYFSLNKWEMMTNGTGWVCTLSISGFLFHFAVLDHAAATRCRNMSDRVLLAILPILLVVLVAGPYSGGYAVILLLAYGALWLAD
;
A
#
# COMPACT_ATOMS: atom_id res chain seq x y z
N MET A 1 7.27 3.19 26.22
CA MET A 1 8.48 3.25 25.36
C MET A 1 8.92 1.86 24.89
N LYS A 2 9.18 0.88 25.75
CA LYS A 2 9.67 -0.46 25.36
C LYS A 2 8.80 -1.17 24.30
N ARG A 3 7.46 -1.20 24.44
CA ARG A 3 6.55 -1.87 23.49
C ARG A 3 6.63 -1.29 22.08
N ARG A 4 6.70 0.04 21.93
CA ARG A 4 6.85 0.70 20.61
C ARG A 4 8.11 0.25 19.89
N VAL A 5 9.22 0.18 20.61
CA VAL A 5 10.51 -0.25 20.06
C VAL A 5 10.39 -1.70 19.58
N PHE A 6 9.84 -2.60 20.41
CA PHE A 6 9.65 -4.00 20.04
C PHE A 6 8.72 -4.22 18.84
N LEU A 7 7.66 -3.41 18.71
CA LEU A 7 6.77 -3.50 17.55
C LEU A 7 7.36 -2.83 16.31
N GLY A 8 8.15 -1.78 16.45
CA GLY A 8 8.78 -1.08 15.34
C GLY A 8 9.98 -1.83 14.74
N LEU A 9 10.70 -2.59 15.54
CA LEU A 9 11.91 -3.29 15.10
C LEU A 9 11.65 -4.27 13.94
N PRO A 10 10.64 -5.18 13.98
CA PRO A 10 10.33 -6.06 12.86
C PRO A 10 9.97 -5.31 11.58
N VAL A 11 9.30 -4.16 11.69
CA VAL A 11 8.96 -3.31 10.54
C VAL A 11 10.23 -2.78 9.88
N ILE A 12 11.15 -2.23 10.66
CA ILE A 12 12.44 -1.71 10.17
C ILE A 12 13.26 -2.84 9.54
N LEU A 13 13.36 -3.98 10.22
CA LEU A 13 14.10 -5.13 9.70
C LEU A 13 13.48 -5.66 8.39
N GLY A 14 12.17 -5.70 8.28
CA GLY A 14 11.48 -6.10 7.05
C GLY A 14 11.74 -5.13 5.89
N ILE A 15 11.72 -3.82 6.14
CA ILE A 15 12.07 -2.80 5.14
C ILE A 15 13.52 -2.97 4.69
N LEU A 16 14.46 -3.07 5.63
CA LEU A 16 15.88 -3.24 5.32
C LEU A 16 16.14 -4.54 4.56
N PHE A 17 15.47 -5.64 4.94
CA PHE A 17 15.53 -6.91 4.23
C PHE A 17 15.07 -6.77 2.77
N TYR A 18 13.94 -6.12 2.50
CA TYR A 18 13.46 -5.93 1.13
C TYR A 18 14.32 -4.97 0.33
N ILE A 19 14.87 -3.91 0.93
CA ILE A 19 15.84 -3.04 0.27
C ILE A 19 17.07 -3.86 -0.15
N TRP A 20 17.62 -4.63 0.76
CA TRP A 20 18.73 -5.54 0.47
C TRP A 20 18.35 -6.53 -0.64
N TYR A 21 17.18 -7.16 -0.54
CA TYR A 21 16.70 -8.16 -1.48
C TYR A 21 16.58 -7.62 -2.91
N ILE A 22 15.95 -6.45 -3.11
CA ILE A 22 15.77 -5.90 -4.45
C ILE A 22 17.11 -5.57 -5.13
N PHE A 23 18.11 -5.10 -4.39
CA PHE A 23 19.43 -4.82 -4.96
C PHE A 23 20.26 -6.08 -5.27
N HIS A 24 19.89 -7.23 -4.74
CA HIS A 24 20.59 -8.50 -4.99
C HIS A 24 19.82 -9.44 -5.91
N ALA A 25 18.50 -9.30 -6.00
CA ALA A 25 17.63 -10.21 -6.74
C ALA A 25 17.04 -9.59 -8.02
N SER A 26 17.30 -8.32 -8.29
CA SER A 26 16.79 -7.64 -9.49
C SER A 26 17.82 -6.71 -10.10
N ASP A 27 17.64 -6.44 -11.38
CA ASP A 27 18.42 -5.49 -12.16
C ASP A 27 17.59 -4.26 -12.53
N ASN A 28 18.25 -3.16 -12.89
CA ASN A 28 17.59 -1.96 -13.38
C ASN A 28 17.12 -2.14 -14.83
N VAL A 29 16.23 -3.11 -15.05
CA VAL A 29 15.71 -3.49 -16.37
C VAL A 29 14.20 -3.50 -16.35
N ALA A 30 13.59 -2.90 -17.38
CA ALA A 30 12.15 -3.01 -17.59
C ALA A 30 11.84 -4.40 -18.14
N TYR A 31 10.97 -5.16 -17.45
CA TYR A 31 10.50 -6.46 -17.90
C TYR A 31 9.03 -6.68 -17.61
N SER A 32 8.41 -7.67 -18.26
CA SER A 32 7.01 -8.04 -18.03
C SER A 32 6.05 -6.85 -18.20
N ASP A 33 5.11 -6.69 -17.31
CA ASP A 33 4.10 -5.62 -17.32
C ASP A 33 4.70 -4.21 -17.29
N TYR A 34 5.90 -4.06 -16.76
CA TYR A 34 6.60 -2.78 -16.73
C TYR A 34 6.90 -2.24 -18.13
N ILE A 35 7.24 -3.09 -19.10
CA ILE A 35 7.47 -2.71 -20.51
C ILE A 35 6.22 -2.07 -21.10
N ARG A 36 5.04 -2.61 -20.80
CA ARG A 36 3.76 -2.07 -21.26
C ARG A 36 3.51 -0.66 -20.72
N LEU A 37 3.79 -0.45 -19.43
CA LEU A 37 3.67 0.87 -18.81
C LEU A 37 4.65 1.88 -19.39
N VAL A 38 5.87 1.45 -19.70
CA VAL A 38 6.87 2.26 -20.40
C VAL A 38 6.31 2.76 -21.73
N ASN A 39 5.82 1.85 -22.56
CA ASN A 39 5.31 2.19 -23.89
C ASN A 39 4.08 3.12 -23.83
N SER A 40 3.24 2.97 -22.80
CA SER A 40 2.03 3.78 -22.64
C SER A 40 2.31 5.19 -22.12
N TYR A 41 3.34 5.39 -21.29
CA TYR A 41 3.54 6.65 -20.56
C TYR A 41 4.76 7.44 -20.99
N LEU A 42 5.88 6.78 -21.38
CA LEU A 42 7.13 7.47 -21.62
C LEU A 42 7.11 8.52 -22.73
N PRO A 43 6.48 8.27 -23.91
CA PRO A 43 6.54 9.22 -25.01
C PRO A 43 6.02 10.60 -24.63
N ASP A 44 5.17 10.69 -23.61
CA ASP A 44 4.45 11.92 -23.26
C ASP A 44 4.09 11.93 -21.76
N VAL A 45 5.09 11.72 -20.92
CA VAL A 45 4.89 11.50 -19.47
C VAL A 45 4.24 12.66 -18.73
N THR A 46 4.31 13.88 -19.28
CA THR A 46 3.72 15.08 -18.67
C THR A 46 2.33 15.43 -19.17
N ASN A 47 1.79 14.67 -20.12
CA ASN A 47 0.47 14.93 -20.66
C ASN A 47 -0.62 14.56 -19.65
N PRO A 48 -1.46 15.52 -19.19
CA PRO A 48 -2.51 15.25 -18.22
C PRO A 48 -3.54 14.20 -18.65
N ALA A 49 -3.73 14.00 -19.95
CA ALA A 49 -4.62 12.96 -20.47
C ALA A 49 -4.16 11.54 -20.08
N LYS A 50 -2.87 11.35 -19.85
CA LYS A 50 -2.31 10.07 -19.39
C LYS A 50 -2.74 9.67 -17.99
N PHE A 51 -3.17 10.62 -17.16
CA PHE A 51 -3.59 10.38 -15.78
C PHE A 51 -4.75 9.38 -15.67
N PHE A 52 -5.63 9.37 -16.66
CA PHE A 52 -6.80 8.49 -16.68
C PHE A 52 -6.75 7.40 -17.75
N VAL A 53 -5.59 7.20 -18.38
CA VAL A 53 -5.42 6.10 -19.36
C VAL A 53 -5.54 4.77 -18.63
N PRO A 54 -6.42 3.88 -19.07
CA PRO A 54 -6.52 2.55 -18.48
C PRO A 54 -5.31 1.70 -18.88
N ASP A 55 -4.79 0.92 -17.94
CA ASP A 55 -3.90 -0.19 -18.22
C ASP A 55 -4.75 -1.46 -18.37
N ILE A 56 -4.99 -1.89 -19.58
CA ILE A 56 -5.89 -3.00 -19.97
C ILE A 56 -7.31 -2.82 -19.40
N LEU A 57 -7.54 -3.25 -18.16
CA LEU A 57 -8.85 -3.31 -17.53
C LEU A 57 -9.02 -2.33 -16.36
N THR A 58 -7.95 -1.71 -15.91
CA THR A 58 -7.94 -0.90 -14.69
C THR A 58 -7.29 0.45 -14.90
N ARG A 59 -7.66 1.40 -14.06
CA ARG A 59 -7.02 2.72 -13.98
C ARG A 59 -6.41 2.86 -12.60
N VAL A 60 -5.15 3.26 -12.57
CA VAL A 60 -4.43 3.52 -11.32
C VAL A 60 -3.71 4.86 -11.42
N PRO A 61 -4.44 5.98 -11.27
CA PRO A 61 -3.92 7.32 -11.51
C PRO A 61 -2.64 7.66 -10.73
N ILE A 62 -2.46 7.09 -9.55
CA ILE A 62 -1.25 7.34 -8.75
C ILE A 62 0.04 6.90 -9.47
N THR A 63 -0.03 5.89 -10.36
CA THR A 63 1.13 5.44 -11.14
C THR A 63 1.66 6.53 -12.03
N TYR A 64 0.79 7.38 -12.56
CA TYR A 64 1.16 8.50 -13.40
C TYR A 64 2.07 9.48 -12.66
N LEU A 65 1.74 9.81 -11.41
CA LEU A 65 2.58 10.67 -10.57
C LEU A 65 3.95 10.03 -10.31
N GLY A 66 3.97 8.74 -9.98
CA GLY A 66 5.21 7.99 -9.83
C GLY A 66 6.07 8.04 -11.11
N ARG A 67 5.46 7.91 -12.29
CA ARG A 67 6.15 7.99 -13.58
C ARG A 67 6.75 9.38 -13.86
N ILE A 68 6.00 10.44 -13.61
CA ILE A 68 6.54 11.81 -13.76
C ILE A 68 7.78 11.97 -12.89
N ILE A 69 7.71 11.57 -11.62
CA ILE A 69 8.81 11.68 -10.68
C ILE A 69 10.00 10.83 -11.16
N ASN A 70 9.77 9.57 -11.52
CA ASN A 70 10.81 8.66 -11.97
C ASN A 70 11.51 9.17 -13.23
N VAL A 71 10.76 9.59 -14.24
CA VAL A 71 11.33 10.09 -15.50
C VAL A 71 12.09 11.40 -15.30
N LYS A 72 11.50 12.35 -14.56
CA LYS A 72 12.08 13.71 -14.43
C LYS A 72 13.25 13.79 -13.46
N LEU A 73 13.24 13.02 -12.38
CA LEU A 73 14.24 13.11 -11.32
C LEU A 73 15.25 11.96 -11.33
N PHE A 74 14.84 10.77 -11.79
CA PHE A 74 15.67 9.56 -11.72
C PHE A 74 16.04 8.97 -13.09
N GLY A 75 15.73 9.69 -14.19
CA GLY A 75 16.10 9.26 -15.55
C GLY A 75 15.54 7.91 -15.93
N TYR A 76 14.37 7.56 -15.38
CA TYR A 76 13.72 6.27 -15.60
C TYR A 76 14.48 5.09 -14.99
N ASN A 77 14.53 5.04 -13.68
CA ASN A 77 15.19 3.99 -12.90
C ASN A 77 14.16 3.04 -12.28
N THR A 78 14.22 1.75 -12.61
CA THR A 78 13.26 0.76 -12.08
C THR A 78 13.40 0.55 -10.57
N TYR A 79 14.59 0.72 -10.00
CA TYR A 79 14.78 0.67 -8.56
C TYR A 79 13.97 1.72 -7.80
N PHE A 80 13.70 2.89 -8.41
CA PHE A 80 12.82 3.89 -7.81
C PHE A 80 11.43 3.31 -7.51
N ASP A 81 10.84 2.64 -8.49
CA ASP A 81 9.51 2.04 -8.34
C ASP A 81 9.52 0.84 -7.37
N MET A 82 10.59 0.04 -7.38
CA MET A 82 10.77 -1.06 -6.42
C MET A 82 10.89 -0.53 -4.98
N ILE A 83 11.64 0.55 -4.76
CA ILE A 83 11.76 1.20 -3.45
C ILE A 83 10.41 1.78 -3.00
N LEU A 84 9.63 2.38 -3.90
CA LEU A 84 8.24 2.77 -3.58
C LEU A 84 7.40 1.58 -3.11
N GLY A 85 7.61 0.40 -3.71
CA GLY A 85 6.99 -0.85 -3.27
C GLY A 85 7.35 -1.21 -1.83
N VAL A 86 8.64 -1.15 -1.50
CA VAL A 86 9.14 -1.44 -0.14
C VAL A 86 8.61 -0.42 0.86
N LEU A 87 8.63 0.87 0.53
CA LEU A 87 8.10 1.93 1.40
C LEU A 87 6.60 1.78 1.63
N SER A 88 5.85 1.45 0.57
CA SER A 88 4.43 1.18 0.66
C SER A 88 4.12 -0.04 1.53
N LEU A 89 4.88 -1.13 1.37
CA LEU A 89 4.78 -2.31 2.22
C LEU A 89 5.11 -1.95 3.68
N GLY A 90 6.19 -1.19 3.89
CA GLY A 90 6.58 -0.70 5.21
C GLY A 90 5.52 0.16 5.89
N ALA A 91 4.82 1.00 5.12
CA ALA A 91 3.71 1.80 5.64
C ALA A 91 2.57 0.93 6.18
N GLY A 92 2.18 -0.13 5.46
CA GLY A 92 1.19 -1.08 5.95
C GLY A 92 1.65 -1.84 7.20
N ALA A 93 2.91 -2.27 7.23
CA ALA A 93 3.50 -2.90 8.41
C ALA A 93 3.51 -1.95 9.63
N ALA A 94 3.78 -0.65 9.41
CA ALA A 94 3.72 0.36 10.45
C ALA A 94 2.29 0.58 10.97
N VAL A 95 1.29 0.56 10.08
CA VAL A 95 -0.13 0.60 10.50
C VAL A 95 -0.46 -0.59 11.41
N LEU A 96 -0.04 -1.81 11.04
CA LEU A 96 -0.22 -2.99 11.87
C LEU A 96 0.49 -2.87 13.22
N ALA A 97 1.70 -2.29 13.26
CA ALA A 97 2.44 -2.06 14.49
C ALA A 97 1.73 -1.04 15.41
N LEU A 98 1.22 0.06 14.84
CA LEU A 98 0.45 1.06 15.59
C LEU A 98 -0.88 0.48 16.10
N TYR A 99 -1.55 -0.36 15.30
CA TYR A 99 -2.74 -1.06 15.73
C TYR A 99 -2.45 -2.01 16.90
N ALA A 100 -1.40 -2.82 16.79
CA ALA A 100 -0.97 -3.73 17.85
C ALA A 100 -0.52 -2.98 19.12
N GLU A 101 0.04 -1.78 18.98
CA GLU A 101 0.38 -0.94 20.14
C GLU A 101 -0.86 -0.51 20.93
N ARG A 102 -1.90 -0.07 20.20
CA ARG A 102 -3.17 0.37 20.78
C ARG A 102 -3.95 -0.80 21.37
N ASN A 103 -4.00 -1.91 20.65
CA ASN A 103 -4.70 -3.12 21.07
C ASN A 103 -3.75 -4.04 21.85
N ARG A 104 -3.80 -3.97 23.18
CA ARG A 104 -2.92 -4.74 24.07
C ARG A 104 -3.21 -6.24 24.08
N SER A 105 -4.32 -6.70 23.54
CA SER A 105 -4.64 -8.13 23.41
C SER A 105 -3.74 -8.83 22.37
N VAL A 106 -3.15 -8.07 21.43
CA VAL A 106 -2.20 -8.62 20.46
C VAL A 106 -0.87 -8.91 21.15
N GLY A 107 -0.55 -10.20 21.31
CA GLY A 107 0.72 -10.66 21.86
C GLY A 107 1.90 -10.41 20.91
N TYR A 108 3.11 -10.30 21.46
CA TYR A 108 4.32 -10.10 20.65
C TYR A 108 4.56 -11.22 19.64
N LEU A 109 4.38 -12.48 20.04
CA LEU A 109 4.57 -13.63 19.15
C LEU A 109 3.58 -13.57 17.96
N SER A 110 2.30 -13.31 18.24
CA SER A 110 1.29 -13.16 17.19
C SER A 110 1.66 -12.02 16.24
N PHE A 111 2.12 -10.89 16.76
CA PHE A 111 2.57 -9.78 15.95
C PHE A 111 3.79 -10.13 15.09
N LEU A 112 4.78 -10.80 15.65
CA LEU A 112 5.97 -11.26 14.91
C LEU A 112 5.60 -12.21 13.77
N LEU A 113 4.68 -13.16 14.01
CA LEU A 113 4.19 -14.08 12.99
C LEU A 113 3.46 -13.33 11.87
N ILE A 114 2.62 -12.34 12.22
CA ILE A 114 1.96 -11.47 11.23
C ILE A 114 3.00 -10.72 10.39
N GLN A 115 4.01 -10.12 11.01
CA GLN A 115 5.07 -9.41 10.29
C GLN A 115 5.90 -10.34 9.42
N PHE A 116 6.21 -11.54 9.88
CA PHE A 116 6.93 -12.55 9.11
C PHE A 116 6.16 -12.95 7.85
N VAL A 117 4.85 -13.20 7.96
CA VAL A 117 3.99 -13.48 6.80
C VAL A 117 3.86 -12.24 5.90
N TYR A 118 3.71 -11.06 6.51
CA TYR A 118 3.54 -9.80 5.76
C TYR A 118 4.80 -9.43 4.97
N PHE A 119 6.00 -9.70 5.48
CA PHE A 119 7.28 -9.51 4.79
C PHE A 119 7.79 -10.79 4.10
N SER A 120 6.96 -11.83 3.93
CA SER A 120 7.37 -13.05 3.22
C SER A 120 7.67 -12.79 1.76
N LEU A 121 8.56 -13.59 1.17
CA LEU A 121 8.94 -13.49 -0.25
C LEU A 121 7.87 -14.05 -1.22
N ASN A 122 6.69 -14.44 -0.74
CA ASN A 122 5.58 -14.87 -1.62
C ASN A 122 5.17 -13.81 -2.65
N LYS A 123 5.52 -12.56 -2.43
CA LYS A 123 5.29 -11.40 -3.31
C LYS A 123 6.55 -10.92 -4.04
N TRP A 124 7.59 -11.76 -4.13
CA TRP A 124 8.89 -11.38 -4.69
C TRP A 124 8.77 -10.74 -6.08
N GLU A 125 7.96 -11.30 -6.95
CA GLU A 125 7.73 -10.76 -8.30
C GLU A 125 7.17 -9.33 -8.26
N MET A 126 6.20 -9.07 -7.39
CA MET A 126 5.64 -7.73 -7.18
C MET A 126 6.67 -6.74 -6.65
N MET A 127 7.65 -7.21 -5.88
CA MET A 127 8.66 -6.35 -5.25
C MET A 127 9.85 -6.08 -6.17
N THR A 128 10.16 -7.01 -7.09
CA THR A 128 11.25 -6.89 -8.06
C THR A 128 10.77 -6.39 -9.43
N ASN A 129 9.48 -6.25 -9.63
CA ASN A 129 8.87 -5.64 -10.81
C ASN A 129 8.40 -4.21 -10.44
N GLY A 130 8.86 -3.20 -11.16
CA GLY A 130 8.51 -1.80 -10.91
C GLY A 130 7.03 -1.43 -11.05
N THR A 131 6.13 -2.39 -11.33
CA THR A 131 4.67 -2.18 -11.32
C THR A 131 4.04 -2.51 -9.97
N GLY A 132 4.72 -3.30 -9.15
CA GLY A 132 4.14 -3.90 -7.94
C GLY A 132 3.88 -2.93 -6.78
N TRP A 133 4.50 -1.75 -6.77
CA TRP A 133 4.34 -0.79 -5.67
C TRP A 133 2.90 -0.33 -5.44
N VAL A 134 2.08 -0.30 -6.48
CA VAL A 134 0.66 0.05 -6.39
C VAL A 134 -0.12 -0.99 -5.61
N CYS A 135 0.22 -2.27 -5.79
CA CYS A 135 -0.41 -3.38 -5.07
C CYS A 135 -0.15 -3.25 -3.56
N THR A 136 1.11 -3.02 -3.18
CA THR A 136 1.49 -2.84 -1.78
C THR A 136 0.91 -1.56 -1.19
N LEU A 137 0.83 -0.46 -1.96
CA LEU A 137 0.20 0.78 -1.55
C LEU A 137 -1.31 0.60 -1.32
N SER A 138 -2.00 -0.12 -2.20
CA SER A 138 -3.43 -0.43 -2.06
C SER A 138 -3.70 -1.18 -0.77
N ILE A 139 -2.96 -2.26 -0.50
CA ILE A 139 -3.11 -3.07 0.73
C ILE A 139 -2.83 -2.20 1.96
N SER A 140 -1.79 -1.39 1.93
CA SER A 140 -1.44 -0.49 3.04
C SER A 140 -2.52 0.56 3.28
N GLY A 141 -3.11 1.10 2.22
CA GLY A 141 -4.24 2.01 2.29
C GLY A 141 -5.49 1.35 2.90
N PHE A 142 -5.77 0.09 2.52
CA PHE A 142 -6.88 -0.67 3.10
C PHE A 142 -6.66 -0.93 4.60
N LEU A 143 -5.47 -1.36 4.99
CA LEU A 143 -5.12 -1.55 6.40
C LEU A 143 -5.28 -0.25 7.19
N PHE A 144 -4.83 0.88 6.64
CA PHE A 144 -4.99 2.18 7.28
C PHE A 144 -6.48 2.54 7.44
N HIS A 145 -7.28 2.36 6.38
CA HIS A 145 -8.71 2.64 6.44
C HIS A 145 -9.42 1.76 7.49
N PHE A 146 -9.12 0.46 7.54
CA PHE A 146 -9.71 -0.43 8.55
C PHE A 146 -9.26 -0.09 9.98
N ALA A 147 -8.02 0.37 10.16
CA ALA A 147 -7.57 0.85 11.47
C ALA A 147 -8.30 2.13 11.91
N VAL A 148 -8.62 3.03 10.97
CA VAL A 148 -9.45 4.22 11.23
C VAL A 148 -10.90 3.81 11.54
N LEU A 149 -11.47 2.85 10.80
CA LEU A 149 -12.82 2.35 11.00
C LEU A 149 -12.97 1.72 12.40
N ASP A 150 -12.03 0.86 12.81
CA ASP A 150 -12.02 0.24 14.13
C ASP A 150 -11.94 1.30 15.24
N HIS A 151 -11.05 2.30 15.07
CA HIS A 151 -10.94 3.39 16.01
C HIS A 151 -12.22 4.23 16.10
N ALA A 152 -12.82 4.54 14.97
CA ALA A 152 -14.06 5.31 14.90
C ALA A 152 -15.24 4.55 15.55
N ALA A 153 -15.33 3.24 15.31
CA ALA A 153 -16.32 2.38 15.95
C ALA A 153 -16.14 2.38 17.48
N ALA A 154 -14.91 2.19 17.97
CA ALA A 154 -14.61 2.19 19.39
C ALA A 154 -14.89 3.55 20.07
N THR A 155 -14.74 4.66 19.37
CA THR A 155 -14.99 6.04 19.87
C THR A 155 -16.38 6.55 19.53
N ARG A 156 -17.25 5.72 18.92
CA ARG A 156 -18.55 6.11 18.38
C ARG A 156 -18.50 7.35 17.48
N CYS A 157 -17.48 7.42 16.65
CA CYS A 157 -17.25 8.52 15.71
C CYS A 157 -17.27 9.92 16.35
N ARG A 158 -16.79 10.08 17.56
CA ARG A 158 -16.79 11.39 18.24
C ARG A 158 -15.81 12.38 17.62
N ASN A 159 -14.71 11.89 17.05
CA ASN A 159 -13.67 12.72 16.45
C ASN A 159 -14.08 13.17 15.04
N MET A 160 -13.99 14.47 14.76
CA MET A 160 -14.24 14.99 13.42
C MET A 160 -13.26 14.45 12.38
N SER A 161 -11.99 14.27 12.76
CA SER A 161 -10.96 13.68 11.90
C SER A 161 -11.32 12.28 11.43
N ASP A 162 -11.85 11.42 12.30
CA ASP A 162 -12.26 10.07 11.95
C ASP A 162 -13.41 10.08 10.93
N ARG A 163 -14.40 10.97 11.13
CA ARG A 163 -15.52 11.13 10.19
C ARG A 163 -15.04 11.55 8.81
N VAL A 164 -14.15 12.53 8.75
CA VAL A 164 -13.58 13.02 7.49
C VAL A 164 -12.77 11.93 6.80
N LEU A 165 -11.91 11.21 7.54
CA LEU A 165 -11.12 10.12 6.99
C LEU A 165 -11.99 8.97 6.48
N LEU A 166 -13.02 8.56 7.22
CA LEU A 166 -13.94 7.51 6.78
C LEU A 166 -14.73 7.89 5.52
N ALA A 167 -15.03 9.17 5.33
CA ALA A 167 -15.71 9.64 4.12
C ALA A 167 -14.77 9.75 2.91
N ILE A 168 -13.53 10.19 3.11
CA ILE A 168 -12.61 10.52 2.02
C ILE A 168 -11.74 9.33 1.61
N LEU A 169 -11.23 8.52 2.57
CA LEU A 169 -10.30 7.43 2.27
C LEU A 169 -10.85 6.40 1.27
N PRO A 170 -12.09 5.89 1.39
CA PRO A 170 -12.62 4.94 0.41
C PRO A 170 -12.62 5.50 -1.01
N ILE A 171 -12.99 6.78 -1.15
CA ILE A 171 -13.05 7.46 -2.45
C ILE A 171 -11.64 7.58 -3.02
N LEU A 172 -10.68 8.09 -2.24
CA LEU A 172 -9.30 8.24 -2.68
C LEU A 172 -8.67 6.89 -3.04
N LEU A 173 -8.89 5.87 -2.22
CA LEU A 173 -8.35 4.53 -2.46
C LEU A 173 -8.93 3.92 -3.73
N VAL A 174 -10.24 3.96 -3.93
CA VAL A 174 -10.88 3.38 -5.13
C VAL A 174 -10.51 4.15 -6.39
N VAL A 175 -10.52 5.48 -6.34
CA VAL A 175 -10.32 6.31 -7.54
C VAL A 175 -8.84 6.38 -7.94
N LEU A 176 -7.92 6.48 -6.98
CA LEU A 176 -6.51 6.78 -7.27
C LEU A 176 -5.57 5.58 -7.19
N VAL A 177 -5.88 4.58 -6.35
CA VAL A 177 -4.89 3.59 -5.92
C VAL A 177 -5.33 2.15 -6.17
N ALA A 178 -6.56 1.78 -5.82
CA ALA A 178 -6.96 0.38 -5.70
C ALA A 178 -6.96 -0.42 -7.00
N GLY A 179 -7.20 0.23 -8.15
CA GLY A 179 -7.17 -0.43 -9.45
C GLY A 179 -7.93 -1.77 -9.45
N PRO A 180 -7.24 -2.90 -9.73
CA PRO A 180 -7.86 -4.22 -9.78
C PRO A 180 -8.39 -4.71 -8.42
N TYR A 181 -7.93 -4.15 -7.31
CA TYR A 181 -8.33 -4.54 -5.95
C TYR A 181 -9.58 -3.81 -5.44
N SER A 182 -10.10 -2.83 -6.20
CA SER A 182 -11.26 -2.01 -5.80
C SER A 182 -12.52 -2.84 -5.54
N GLY A 183 -12.77 -3.88 -6.35
CA GLY A 183 -13.91 -4.78 -6.15
C GLY A 183 -13.85 -5.56 -4.83
N GLY A 184 -12.70 -6.18 -4.55
CA GLY A 184 -12.48 -6.88 -3.28
C GLY A 184 -12.56 -5.95 -2.08
N TYR A 185 -11.99 -4.75 -2.18
CA TYR A 185 -12.08 -3.73 -1.14
C TYR A 185 -13.53 -3.30 -0.89
N ALA A 186 -14.32 -3.05 -1.94
CA ALA A 186 -15.73 -2.69 -1.82
C ALA A 186 -16.55 -3.78 -1.11
N VAL A 187 -16.33 -5.05 -1.46
CA VAL A 187 -17.01 -6.17 -0.78
C VAL A 187 -16.68 -6.21 0.71
N ILE A 188 -15.40 -6.08 1.08
CA ILE A 188 -14.99 -6.06 2.49
C ILE A 188 -15.60 -4.86 3.22
N LEU A 189 -15.66 -3.68 2.58
CA LEU A 189 -16.32 -2.51 3.16
C LEU A 189 -17.80 -2.76 3.45
N LEU A 190 -18.53 -3.29 2.46
CA LEU A 190 -19.96 -3.60 2.63
C LEU A 190 -20.18 -4.57 3.80
N LEU A 191 -19.34 -5.61 3.92
CA LEU A 191 -19.40 -6.55 5.03
C LEU A 191 -19.08 -5.89 6.37
N ALA A 192 -18.03 -5.06 6.44
CA ALA A 192 -17.61 -4.38 7.67
C ALA A 192 -18.67 -3.38 8.16
N TYR A 193 -19.16 -2.51 7.26
CA TYR A 193 -20.20 -1.54 7.61
C TYR A 193 -21.54 -2.22 7.91
N GLY A 194 -21.90 -3.28 7.17
CA GLY A 194 -23.08 -4.07 7.45
C GLY A 194 -23.03 -4.74 8.82
N ALA A 195 -21.89 -5.32 9.20
CA ALA A 195 -21.70 -5.90 10.52
C ALA A 195 -21.79 -4.84 11.64
N LEU A 196 -21.22 -3.66 11.45
CA LEU A 196 -21.34 -2.56 12.41
C LEU A 196 -22.80 -2.10 12.56
N TRP A 197 -23.51 -1.95 11.44
CA TRP A 197 -24.92 -1.55 11.46
C TRP A 197 -25.84 -2.57 12.15
N LEU A 198 -25.53 -3.86 12.04
CA LEU A 198 -26.30 -4.92 12.71
C LEU A 198 -25.96 -5.04 14.21
N ALA A 199 -24.81 -4.50 14.64
CA ALA A 199 -24.36 -4.55 16.04
C ALA A 199 -24.84 -3.36 16.88
N ASP A 200 -25.31 -2.28 16.25
CA ASP A 200 -25.91 -1.09 16.88
C ASP A 200 -27.42 -1.32 17.13
#